data_7be9ec08f719a140f2944b3306a6b1a9
#
_entry.id   7be9ec08f719a140f2944b3306a6b1a9
#
_cell.length_a   1.000
_cell.length_b   1.000
_cell.length_c   1.000
_cell.angle_alpha   90.00
_cell.angle_beta   90.00
_cell.angle_gamma   90.00
#
_symmetry.space_group_name_H-M   'P 1'
#
loop_
_entity.id
_entity.type
_entity.pdbx_description
1 polymer ?
#
loop_
_entity_poly.entity_id
_entity_poly.type
_entity_poly.pdbx_seq_one_letter_code
_entity_poly.pdbx_strand_id
1 'polypeptide(L)'
;MSTATMIEARGVEKWYPNGFHALRGVDLTVEQGEVVVIMGPSGSGKSTFLRTFNALEDFQKGAITVDGITLSDDLRHIDAIRREVGMVFQQFNLFPHLTVLENLTLAPVLVRKLPKAEVQRRALDLLERVGIAEQAHKYPGQLSGGQQQRVAIARSLCMEPRILLFDEPTSALDPEMVQEVLEVMQGLARDGMTMVVVTHEVRFARQVAHRVVLMDAGVVVESAPPEQFFANPQHERSRQFLSQIS
;
A
#
# COMPACT_ATOMS: atom_id res chain seq x y z
N MET A 1 13.73 -21.85 6.15
CA MET A 1 12.70 -21.53 7.15
C MET A 1 11.50 -21.08 6.36
N SER A 2 10.31 -21.62 6.63
CA SER A 2 9.09 -21.14 5.92
C SER A 2 8.81 -19.73 6.40
N THR A 3 8.75 -18.77 5.48
CA THR A 3 8.32 -17.41 5.75
C THR A 3 6.83 -17.42 6.11
N ALA A 4 6.41 -16.60 7.06
CA ALA A 4 5.00 -16.52 7.46
C ALA A 4 4.17 -15.81 6.38
N THR A 5 3.03 -16.40 6.00
CA THR A 5 2.09 -15.75 5.08
C THR A 5 1.38 -14.61 5.80
N MET A 6 1.52 -13.40 5.26
CA MET A 6 0.96 -12.17 5.83
C MET A 6 -0.40 -11.81 5.21
N ILE A 7 -0.59 -12.09 3.93
CA ILE A 7 -1.88 -11.92 3.24
C ILE A 7 -2.14 -13.17 2.42
N GLU A 8 -3.35 -13.71 2.54
CA GLU A 8 -3.85 -14.78 1.69
C GLU A 8 -5.25 -14.42 1.19
N ALA A 9 -5.37 -14.22 -0.12
CA ALA A 9 -6.64 -14.01 -0.81
C ALA A 9 -6.93 -15.21 -1.70
N ARG A 10 -8.13 -15.78 -1.63
CA ARG A 10 -8.55 -16.96 -2.40
C ARG A 10 -9.89 -16.71 -3.06
N GLY A 11 -9.94 -16.78 -4.38
CA GLY A 11 -11.15 -16.71 -5.20
C GLY A 11 -11.96 -15.44 -4.95
N VAL A 12 -11.30 -14.29 -4.74
CA VAL A 12 -11.98 -13.05 -4.36
C VAL A 12 -12.79 -12.49 -5.52
N GLU A 13 -14.10 -12.33 -5.30
CA GLU A 13 -15.01 -11.75 -6.28
C GLU A 13 -15.72 -10.51 -5.70
N LYS A 14 -15.75 -9.42 -6.48
CA LYS A 14 -16.39 -8.16 -6.11
C LYS A 14 -17.27 -7.63 -7.21
N TRP A 15 -18.54 -7.36 -6.86
CA TRP A 15 -19.48 -6.60 -7.70
C TRP A 15 -19.82 -5.29 -7.04
N TYR A 16 -19.86 -4.23 -7.85
CA TYR A 16 -20.42 -2.96 -7.42
C TYR A 16 -21.95 -2.92 -7.62
N PRO A 17 -22.68 -2.03 -6.91
CA PRO A 17 -24.15 -1.95 -7.01
C PRO A 17 -24.70 -1.75 -8.42
N ASN A 18 -23.90 -1.16 -9.32
CA ASN A 18 -24.24 -0.96 -10.74
C ASN A 18 -24.08 -2.23 -11.60
N GLY A 19 -23.76 -3.38 -10.98
CA GLY A 19 -23.53 -4.66 -11.67
C GLY A 19 -22.12 -4.85 -12.24
N PHE A 20 -21.22 -3.88 -12.07
CA PHE A 20 -19.85 -4.00 -12.55
C PHE A 20 -19.08 -5.05 -11.73
N HIS A 21 -18.57 -6.09 -12.39
CA HIS A 21 -17.78 -7.17 -11.81
C HIS A 21 -16.30 -6.78 -11.79
N ALA A 22 -15.86 -6.19 -10.67
CA ALA A 22 -14.55 -5.59 -10.54
C ALA A 22 -13.43 -6.59 -10.23
N LEU A 23 -13.72 -7.64 -9.45
CA LEU A 23 -12.80 -8.75 -9.15
C LEU A 23 -13.48 -10.07 -9.50
N ARG A 24 -12.75 -10.95 -10.19
CA ARG A 24 -13.31 -12.15 -10.82
C ARG A 24 -12.53 -13.40 -10.43
N GLY A 25 -12.57 -13.76 -9.13
CA GLY A 25 -11.88 -14.93 -8.62
C GLY A 25 -10.37 -14.68 -8.48
N VAL A 26 -9.99 -13.59 -7.80
CA VAL A 26 -8.58 -13.20 -7.64
C VAL A 26 -7.93 -13.97 -6.49
N ASP A 27 -6.78 -14.59 -6.78
CA ASP A 27 -5.92 -15.25 -5.80
C ASP A 27 -4.60 -14.48 -5.64
N LEU A 28 -4.15 -14.32 -4.40
CA LEU A 28 -2.84 -13.74 -4.06
C LEU A 28 -2.39 -14.20 -2.68
N THR A 29 -1.12 -14.55 -2.56
CA THR A 29 -0.43 -14.70 -1.27
C THR A 29 0.65 -13.64 -1.16
N VAL A 30 0.94 -13.17 0.06
CA VAL A 30 2.07 -12.27 0.35
C VAL A 30 2.78 -12.79 1.58
N GLU A 31 4.08 -13.01 1.46
CA GLU A 31 4.90 -13.50 2.56
C GLU A 31 5.51 -12.36 3.38
N GLN A 32 5.92 -12.64 4.61
CA GLN A 32 6.56 -11.65 5.47
C GLN A 32 7.84 -11.12 4.81
N GLY A 33 7.97 -9.77 4.77
CA GLY A 33 9.07 -9.08 4.13
C GLY A 33 8.99 -9.05 2.60
N GLU A 34 7.95 -9.65 2.00
CA GLU A 34 7.76 -9.59 0.55
C GLU A 34 7.24 -8.22 0.12
N VAL A 35 7.78 -7.73 -0.99
CA VAL A 35 7.27 -6.56 -1.72
C VAL A 35 6.59 -7.06 -2.99
N VAL A 36 5.26 -7.00 -3.02
CA VAL A 36 4.44 -7.32 -4.19
C VAL A 36 4.01 -6.04 -4.88
N VAL A 37 4.36 -5.88 -6.15
CA VAL A 37 3.90 -4.75 -6.96
C VAL A 37 2.78 -5.21 -7.88
N ILE A 38 1.63 -4.55 -7.81
CA ILE A 38 0.48 -4.80 -8.66
C ILE A 38 0.42 -3.74 -9.75
N MET A 39 0.48 -4.15 -11.00
CA MET A 39 0.42 -3.31 -12.19
C MET A 39 -0.79 -3.67 -13.06
N GLY A 40 -1.11 -2.83 -14.04
CA GLY A 40 -2.18 -3.10 -15.00
C GLY A 40 -2.90 -1.83 -15.44
N PRO A 41 -3.73 -1.90 -16.49
CA PRO A 41 -4.47 -0.75 -17.01
C PRO A 41 -5.43 -0.14 -15.98
N SER A 42 -5.82 1.12 -16.19
CA SER A 42 -6.84 1.76 -15.36
C SER A 42 -8.16 0.97 -15.42
N GLY A 43 -8.85 0.84 -14.28
CA GLY A 43 -10.08 0.07 -14.18
C GLY A 43 -9.91 -1.45 -14.12
N SER A 44 -8.69 -1.99 -14.06
CA SER A 44 -8.45 -3.45 -13.98
C SER A 44 -8.73 -4.07 -12.60
N GLY A 45 -9.12 -3.27 -11.59
CA GLY A 45 -9.48 -3.77 -10.26
C GLY A 45 -8.36 -3.68 -9.21
N LYS A 46 -7.17 -3.15 -9.52
CA LYS A 46 -6.00 -3.08 -8.61
C LYS A 46 -6.30 -2.44 -7.26
N SER A 47 -6.76 -1.19 -7.29
CA SER A 47 -7.09 -0.44 -6.06
C SER A 47 -8.26 -1.06 -5.30
N THR A 48 -9.27 -1.58 -6.01
CA THR A 48 -10.36 -2.35 -5.41
C THR A 48 -9.81 -3.56 -4.65
N PHE A 49 -8.95 -4.36 -5.29
CA PHE A 49 -8.36 -5.54 -4.68
C PHE A 49 -7.46 -5.17 -3.48
N LEU A 50 -6.59 -4.17 -3.62
CA LEU A 50 -5.75 -3.69 -2.53
C LEU A 50 -6.58 -3.30 -1.30
N ARG A 51 -7.68 -2.57 -1.51
CA ARG A 51 -8.55 -2.07 -0.43
C ARG A 51 -9.38 -3.15 0.25
N THR A 52 -9.50 -4.35 -0.34
CA THR A 52 -10.15 -5.48 0.36
C THR A 52 -9.30 -5.99 1.52
N PHE A 53 -7.97 -5.85 1.49
CA PHE A 53 -7.10 -6.39 2.54
C PHE A 53 -7.25 -5.71 3.91
N ASN A 54 -7.79 -4.49 3.95
CA ASN A 54 -8.07 -3.76 5.18
C ASN A 54 -9.58 -3.45 5.37
N ALA A 55 -10.43 -4.15 4.61
CA ALA A 55 -11.88 -3.98 4.62
C ALA A 55 -12.35 -2.53 4.33
N LEU A 56 -11.60 -1.77 3.53
CA LEU A 56 -12.07 -0.50 2.95
C LEU A 56 -13.01 -0.75 1.76
N GLU A 57 -12.85 -1.89 1.09
CA GLU A 57 -13.79 -2.43 0.12
C GLU A 57 -14.27 -3.80 0.61
N ASP A 58 -15.56 -4.05 0.49
CA ASP A 58 -16.15 -5.37 0.72
C ASP A 58 -15.96 -6.27 -0.50
N PHE A 59 -16.17 -7.56 -0.33
CA PHE A 59 -16.20 -8.54 -1.41
C PHE A 59 -17.33 -9.54 -1.17
N GLN A 60 -17.89 -10.16 -2.23
CA GLN A 60 -19.06 -11.00 -2.10
C GLN A 60 -18.75 -12.48 -2.08
N LYS A 61 -17.60 -12.91 -2.66
CA LYS A 61 -17.16 -14.30 -2.63
C LYS A 61 -15.66 -14.41 -2.41
N GLY A 62 -15.23 -15.59 -2.01
CA GLY A 62 -13.84 -15.88 -1.67
C GLY A 62 -13.54 -15.71 -0.20
N ALA A 63 -12.27 -15.71 0.15
CA ALA A 63 -11.79 -15.52 1.50
C ALA A 63 -10.50 -14.70 1.49
N ILE A 64 -10.33 -13.83 2.48
CA ILE A 64 -9.10 -13.07 2.70
C ILE A 64 -8.68 -13.26 4.16
N THR A 65 -7.44 -13.65 4.37
CA THR A 65 -6.80 -13.73 5.68
C THR A 65 -5.62 -12.77 5.69
N VAL A 66 -5.55 -11.91 6.70
CA VAL A 66 -4.48 -10.93 6.88
C VAL A 66 -3.89 -11.09 8.27
N ASP A 67 -2.58 -11.32 8.34
CA ASP A 67 -1.86 -11.57 9.58
C ASP A 67 -2.53 -12.65 10.47
N GLY A 68 -2.98 -13.73 9.84
CA GLY A 68 -3.67 -14.85 10.51
C GLY A 68 -5.14 -14.58 10.88
N ILE A 69 -5.67 -13.38 10.60
CA ILE A 69 -7.06 -13.01 10.88
C ILE A 69 -7.87 -13.05 9.59
N THR A 70 -8.87 -13.92 9.52
CA THR A 70 -9.79 -13.98 8.37
C THR A 70 -10.78 -12.83 8.43
N LEU A 71 -10.88 -12.08 7.32
CA LEU A 71 -11.86 -11.02 7.17
C LEU A 71 -13.29 -11.56 7.25
N SER A 72 -14.10 -10.91 8.04
CA SER A 72 -15.52 -11.20 8.24
C SER A 72 -16.24 -9.88 8.57
N ASP A 73 -17.56 -9.93 8.67
CA ASP A 73 -18.38 -8.77 9.10
C ASP A 73 -18.20 -8.44 10.61
N ASP A 74 -17.39 -9.20 11.35
CA ASP A 74 -17.09 -8.88 12.76
C ASP A 74 -16.14 -7.68 12.81
N LEU A 75 -16.66 -6.55 13.33
CA LEU A 75 -15.91 -5.31 13.49
C LEU A 75 -14.62 -5.47 14.31
N ARG A 76 -14.59 -6.43 15.25
CA ARG A 76 -13.36 -6.70 16.05
C ARG A 76 -12.23 -7.24 15.18
N HIS A 77 -12.54 -8.09 14.19
CA HIS A 77 -11.58 -8.60 13.23
C HIS A 77 -11.08 -7.47 12.32
N ILE A 78 -11.99 -6.63 11.83
CA ILE A 78 -11.64 -5.46 10.99
C ILE A 78 -10.72 -4.50 11.75
N ASP A 79 -11.05 -4.17 13.00
CA ASP A 79 -10.23 -3.29 13.84
C ASP A 79 -8.85 -3.89 14.14
N ALA A 80 -8.78 -5.20 14.40
CA ALA A 80 -7.51 -5.90 14.61
C ALA A 80 -6.63 -5.82 13.36
N ILE A 81 -7.18 -6.11 12.18
CA ILE A 81 -6.46 -6.01 10.90
C ILE A 81 -6.00 -4.56 10.65
N ARG A 82 -6.87 -3.56 10.81
CA ARG A 82 -6.53 -2.15 10.57
C ARG A 82 -5.47 -1.59 11.50
N ARG A 83 -5.22 -2.23 12.64
CA ARG A 83 -4.09 -1.87 13.51
C ARG A 83 -2.74 -2.33 12.93
N GLU A 84 -2.73 -3.48 12.27
CA GLU A 84 -1.51 -4.11 11.75
C GLU A 84 -1.26 -3.79 10.27
N VAL A 85 -2.24 -3.18 9.59
CA VAL A 85 -2.15 -2.81 8.17
C VAL A 85 -2.20 -1.29 8.02
N GLY A 86 -1.08 -0.70 7.66
CA GLY A 86 -1.02 0.71 7.26
C GLY A 86 -1.43 0.88 5.80
N MET A 87 -2.05 2.01 5.48
CA MET A 87 -2.41 2.35 4.09
C MET A 87 -2.02 3.77 3.74
N VAL A 88 -1.39 3.90 2.57
CA VAL A 88 -0.99 5.15 1.95
C VAL A 88 -1.76 5.30 0.64
N PHE A 89 -2.49 6.40 0.52
CA PHE A 89 -3.39 6.68 -0.60
C PHE A 89 -2.74 7.61 -1.63
N GLN A 90 -3.28 7.62 -2.83
CA GLN A 90 -2.97 8.57 -3.88
C GLN A 90 -3.20 10.03 -3.43
N GLN A 91 -4.33 10.30 -2.76
CA GLN A 91 -4.63 11.58 -2.16
C GLN A 91 -4.23 11.54 -0.69
N PHE A 92 -3.13 12.01 -0.31
CA PHE A 92 -2.45 11.99 0.99
C PHE A 92 -3.35 11.77 2.23
N ASN A 93 -4.60 12.23 2.19
CA ASN A 93 -5.64 12.08 3.22
C ASN A 93 -5.19 12.56 4.62
N LEU A 94 -4.39 13.62 4.66
CA LEU A 94 -3.98 14.26 5.90
C LEU A 94 -5.14 15.07 6.49
N PHE A 95 -5.21 15.14 7.81
CA PHE A 95 -6.15 16.01 8.52
C PHE A 95 -5.68 17.46 8.37
N PRO A 96 -6.40 18.33 7.62
CA PRO A 96 -5.90 19.66 7.27
C PRO A 96 -5.87 20.63 8.45
N HIS A 97 -6.63 20.34 9.51
CA HIS A 97 -6.72 21.13 10.74
C HIS A 97 -5.74 20.71 11.82
N LEU A 98 -4.93 19.68 11.58
CA LEU A 98 -3.89 19.18 12.46
C LEU A 98 -2.52 19.48 11.86
N THR A 99 -1.54 19.76 12.71
CA THR A 99 -0.14 19.85 12.29
C THR A 99 0.38 18.50 11.80
N VAL A 100 1.54 18.48 11.15
CA VAL A 100 2.21 17.25 10.73
C VAL A 100 2.41 16.31 11.92
N LEU A 101 2.94 16.80 13.01
CA LEU A 101 3.19 16.00 14.23
C LEU A 101 1.89 15.45 14.82
N GLU A 102 0.81 16.22 14.83
CA GLU A 102 -0.50 15.79 15.31
C GLU A 102 -1.12 14.74 14.37
N ASN A 103 -0.94 14.86 13.05
CA ASN A 103 -1.34 13.84 12.09
C ASN A 103 -0.70 12.48 12.38
N LEU A 104 0.59 12.44 12.75
CA LEU A 104 1.29 11.20 13.07
C LEU A 104 0.86 10.63 14.43
N THR A 105 0.64 11.50 15.42
CA THR A 105 0.49 11.07 16.82
C THR A 105 -0.96 10.69 17.19
N LEU A 106 -1.95 11.16 16.44
CA LEU A 106 -3.37 10.98 16.76
C LEU A 106 -3.75 9.50 16.89
N ALA A 107 -3.51 8.71 15.85
CA ALA A 107 -3.94 7.32 15.81
C ALA A 107 -3.21 6.42 16.83
N PRO A 108 -1.88 6.45 16.99
CA PRO A 108 -1.22 5.65 18.02
C PRO A 108 -1.69 5.95 19.44
N VAL A 109 -1.97 7.22 19.77
CA VAL A 109 -2.49 7.61 21.08
C VAL A 109 -3.92 7.13 21.27
N LEU A 110 -4.80 7.30 20.29
CA LEU A 110 -6.22 6.98 20.44
C LEU A 110 -6.51 5.48 20.27
N VAL A 111 -5.86 4.81 19.32
CA VAL A 111 -6.16 3.43 18.93
C VAL A 111 -5.30 2.43 19.70
N ARG A 112 -3.97 2.64 19.74
CA ARG A 112 -3.04 1.77 20.48
C ARG A 112 -2.91 2.14 21.94
N LYS A 113 -3.48 3.28 22.37
CA LYS A 113 -3.43 3.78 23.76
C LYS A 113 -2.01 4.00 24.28
N LEU A 114 -1.08 4.33 23.39
CA LEU A 114 0.31 4.58 23.74
C LEU A 114 0.49 5.93 24.44
N PRO A 115 1.51 6.07 25.31
CA PRO A 115 1.82 7.34 25.98
C PRO A 115 2.18 8.43 24.96
N LYS A 116 1.57 9.62 25.10
CA LYS A 116 1.75 10.73 24.15
C LYS A 116 3.22 11.10 23.95
N ALA A 117 4.02 11.16 25.02
CA ALA A 117 5.44 11.52 24.95
C ALA A 117 6.27 10.50 24.13
N GLU A 118 5.95 9.20 24.25
CA GLU A 118 6.59 8.14 23.48
C GLU A 118 6.24 8.27 21.99
N VAL A 119 4.94 8.46 21.70
CA VAL A 119 4.46 8.61 20.33
C VAL A 119 5.03 9.86 19.66
N GLN A 120 5.15 10.97 20.40
CA GLN A 120 5.77 12.20 19.86
C GLN A 120 7.23 11.99 19.47
N ARG A 121 8.02 11.32 20.31
CA ARG A 121 9.42 11.00 19.99
C ARG A 121 9.49 10.13 18.73
N ARG A 122 8.73 9.03 18.69
CA ARG A 122 8.64 8.15 17.49
C ARG A 122 8.24 8.93 16.23
N ALA A 123 7.26 9.82 16.33
CA ALA A 123 6.83 10.64 15.22
C ALA A 123 7.94 11.55 14.69
N LEU A 124 8.73 12.17 15.57
CA LEU A 124 9.87 12.98 15.16
C LEU A 124 10.97 12.15 14.50
N ASP A 125 11.30 10.99 15.05
CA ASP A 125 12.27 10.05 14.46
C ASP A 125 11.81 9.60 13.04
N LEU A 126 10.52 9.37 12.86
CA LEU A 126 9.95 9.01 11.55
C LEU A 126 9.98 10.18 10.57
N LEU A 127 9.70 11.41 11.01
CA LEU A 127 9.81 12.60 10.16
C LEU A 127 11.26 12.86 9.74
N GLU A 128 12.24 12.61 10.61
CA GLU A 128 13.65 12.65 10.24
C GLU A 128 13.99 11.56 9.21
N ARG A 129 13.52 10.33 9.43
CA ARG A 129 13.70 9.20 8.51
C ARG A 129 13.17 9.47 7.11
N VAL A 130 12.04 10.19 6.98
CA VAL A 130 11.46 10.56 5.68
C VAL A 130 11.93 11.95 5.19
N GLY A 131 12.91 12.57 5.87
CA GLY A 131 13.59 13.79 5.46
C GLY A 131 12.74 15.07 5.50
N ILE A 132 11.83 15.19 6.49
CA ILE A 132 10.95 16.36 6.66
C ILE A 132 10.75 16.75 8.14
N ALA A 133 11.72 16.53 9.01
CA ALA A 133 11.62 16.82 10.44
C ALA A 133 11.29 18.30 10.73
N GLU A 134 11.83 19.22 9.94
CA GLU A 134 11.60 20.66 10.06
C GLU A 134 10.16 21.09 9.77
N GLN A 135 9.35 20.18 9.16
CA GLN A 135 7.95 20.45 8.87
C GLN A 135 6.99 20.04 10.01
N ALA A 136 7.48 19.49 11.13
CA ALA A 136 6.67 18.90 12.20
C ALA A 136 5.53 19.78 12.72
N HIS A 137 5.72 21.10 12.76
CA HIS A 137 4.75 22.05 13.29
C HIS A 137 3.93 22.78 12.22
N LYS A 138 4.14 22.47 10.94
CA LYS A 138 3.33 23.01 9.85
C LYS A 138 2.04 22.24 9.65
N TYR A 139 1.10 22.88 8.96
CA TYR A 139 -0.14 22.25 8.53
C TYR A 139 0.01 21.68 7.11
N PRO A 140 -0.77 20.65 6.71
CA PRO A 140 -0.67 20.04 5.38
C PRO A 140 -0.70 21.01 4.23
N GLY A 141 -1.56 22.05 4.29
CA GLY A 141 -1.66 23.07 3.22
C GLY A 141 -0.41 23.95 3.03
N GLN A 142 0.59 23.84 3.91
CA GLN A 142 1.87 24.54 3.81
C GLN A 142 2.98 23.69 3.19
N LEU A 143 2.65 22.45 2.81
CA LEU A 143 3.61 21.45 2.31
C LEU A 143 3.43 21.22 0.81
N SER A 144 4.53 20.88 0.11
CA SER A 144 4.45 20.36 -1.25
C SER A 144 3.76 18.99 -1.28
N GLY A 145 3.30 18.55 -2.46
CA GLY A 145 2.67 17.23 -2.63
C GLY A 145 3.58 16.09 -2.16
N GLY A 146 4.86 16.12 -2.53
CA GLY A 146 5.84 15.11 -2.09
C GLY A 146 6.08 15.11 -0.58
N GLN A 147 6.11 16.30 0.05
CA GLN A 147 6.18 16.40 1.51
C GLN A 147 4.90 15.83 2.16
N GLN A 148 3.71 16.16 1.66
CA GLN A 148 2.46 15.60 2.17
C GLN A 148 2.42 14.08 2.06
N GLN A 149 2.92 13.51 0.95
CA GLN A 149 2.98 12.05 0.78
C GLN A 149 3.96 11.41 1.75
N ARG A 150 5.12 12.02 1.99
CA ARG A 150 6.08 11.54 3.01
C ARG A 150 5.50 11.62 4.42
N VAL A 151 4.70 12.65 4.73
CA VAL A 151 3.91 12.70 5.98
C VAL A 151 2.91 11.55 6.05
N ALA A 152 2.19 11.24 4.97
CA ALA A 152 1.23 10.13 4.94
C ALA A 152 1.91 8.77 5.17
N ILE A 153 3.09 8.57 4.60
CA ILE A 153 3.92 7.37 4.86
C ILE A 153 4.35 7.33 6.33
N ALA A 154 4.91 8.42 6.87
CA ALA A 154 5.35 8.50 8.25
C ALA A 154 4.17 8.30 9.24
N ARG A 155 2.99 8.84 8.93
CA ARG A 155 1.76 8.61 9.71
C ARG A 155 1.39 7.14 9.77
N SER A 156 1.44 6.44 8.64
CA SER A 156 1.16 5.00 8.59
C SER A 156 2.19 4.22 9.41
N LEU A 157 3.48 4.55 9.30
CA LEU A 157 4.56 3.92 10.06
C LEU A 157 4.47 4.18 11.57
N CYS A 158 3.93 5.32 11.99
CA CYS A 158 3.79 5.67 13.40
C CYS A 158 2.86 4.71 14.17
N MET A 159 2.00 3.99 13.46
CA MET A 159 1.19 2.88 13.99
C MET A 159 1.98 1.58 14.16
N GLU A 160 3.24 1.48 13.72
CA GLU A 160 4.05 0.25 13.69
C GLU A 160 3.30 -0.92 13.02
N PRO A 161 2.86 -0.75 11.77
CA PRO A 161 2.13 -1.80 11.07
C PRO A 161 3.06 -2.93 10.66
N ARG A 162 2.51 -4.14 10.54
CA ARG A 162 3.23 -5.30 9.98
C ARG A 162 3.21 -5.34 8.46
N ILE A 163 2.22 -4.68 7.85
CA ILE A 163 1.99 -4.63 6.40
C ILE A 163 1.71 -3.17 6.01
N LEU A 164 2.30 -2.72 4.90
CA LEU A 164 1.97 -1.44 4.27
C LEU A 164 1.36 -1.65 2.89
N LEU A 165 0.21 -1.04 2.68
CA LEU A 165 -0.49 -0.98 1.41
C LEU A 165 -0.29 0.40 0.79
N PHE A 166 0.09 0.45 -0.49
CA PHE A 166 0.26 1.69 -1.24
C PHE A 166 -0.66 1.69 -2.46
N ASP A 167 -1.58 2.65 -2.51
CA ASP A 167 -2.52 2.82 -3.61
C ASP A 167 -2.13 4.01 -4.48
N GLU A 168 -1.35 3.75 -5.52
CA GLU A 168 -0.80 4.74 -6.46
C GLU A 168 -0.14 5.95 -5.77
N PRO A 169 0.86 5.75 -4.90
CA PRO A 169 1.38 6.78 -4.00
C PRO A 169 2.04 7.98 -4.69
N THR A 170 2.35 7.88 -5.98
CA THR A 170 3.04 8.91 -6.75
C THR A 170 2.19 9.58 -7.82
N SER A 171 0.99 9.04 -8.12
CA SER A 171 0.19 9.48 -9.27
C SER A 171 -0.41 10.90 -9.15
N ALA A 172 -0.45 11.46 -7.94
CA ALA A 172 -0.90 12.84 -7.68
C ALA A 172 0.27 13.83 -7.52
N LEU A 173 1.51 13.41 -7.84
CA LEU A 173 2.72 14.20 -7.64
C LEU A 173 3.30 14.70 -8.96
N ASP A 174 3.92 15.88 -8.90
CA ASP A 174 4.77 16.35 -9.98
C ASP A 174 6.01 15.44 -10.12
N PRO A 175 6.53 15.23 -11.35
CA PRO A 175 7.66 14.31 -11.60
C PRO A 175 8.89 14.55 -10.72
N GLU A 176 9.17 15.81 -10.36
CA GLU A 176 10.31 16.18 -9.50
C GLU A 176 10.16 15.65 -8.08
N MET A 177 8.92 15.44 -7.60
CA MET A 177 8.61 14.99 -6.24
C MET A 177 8.50 13.47 -6.14
N VAL A 178 8.29 12.78 -7.26
CA VAL A 178 8.11 11.32 -7.31
C VAL A 178 9.33 10.60 -6.74
N GLN A 179 10.54 11.04 -7.11
CA GLN A 179 11.78 10.38 -6.72
C GLN A 179 11.98 10.35 -5.20
N GLU A 180 11.67 11.46 -4.50
CA GLU A 180 11.81 11.54 -3.04
C GLU A 180 10.89 10.54 -2.31
N VAL A 181 9.67 10.33 -2.82
CA VAL A 181 8.72 9.37 -2.26
C VAL A 181 9.17 7.93 -2.54
N LEU A 182 9.65 7.66 -3.76
CA LEU A 182 10.15 6.33 -4.13
C LEU A 182 11.39 5.96 -3.32
N GLU A 183 12.28 6.89 -3.00
CA GLU A 183 13.46 6.65 -2.15
C GLU A 183 13.05 6.23 -0.73
N VAL A 184 12.04 6.86 -0.15
CA VAL A 184 11.48 6.45 1.15
C VAL A 184 10.95 5.02 1.05
N MET A 185 10.16 4.70 0.02
CA MET A 185 9.60 3.36 -0.17
C MET A 185 10.69 2.30 -0.41
N GLN A 186 11.75 2.62 -1.14
CA GLN A 186 12.92 1.75 -1.32
C GLN A 186 13.65 1.49 0.00
N GLY A 187 13.74 2.50 0.86
CA GLY A 187 14.26 2.36 2.22
C GLY A 187 13.46 1.34 3.03
N LEU A 188 12.12 1.45 3.00
CA LEU A 188 11.23 0.51 3.69
C LEU A 188 11.38 -0.93 3.17
N ALA A 189 11.53 -1.10 1.86
CA ALA A 189 11.77 -2.41 1.25
C ALA A 189 13.09 -3.04 1.75
N ARG A 190 14.17 -2.25 1.80
CA ARG A 190 15.48 -2.69 2.32
C ARG A 190 15.43 -3.09 3.80
N ASP A 191 14.57 -2.43 4.57
CA ASP A 191 14.36 -2.74 5.99
C ASP A 191 13.46 -3.98 6.21
N GLY A 192 13.04 -4.65 5.14
CA GLY A 192 12.24 -5.88 5.20
C GLY A 192 10.75 -5.65 5.51
N MET A 193 10.22 -4.45 5.25
CA MET A 193 8.79 -4.18 5.39
C MET A 193 7.98 -4.98 4.39
N THR A 194 6.93 -5.68 4.85
CA THR A 194 5.96 -6.33 3.97
C THR A 194 5.12 -5.27 3.28
N MET A 195 5.12 -5.26 1.94
CA MET A 195 4.41 -4.22 1.18
C MET A 195 3.62 -4.79 0.01
N VAL A 196 2.42 -4.24 -0.22
CA VAL A 196 1.68 -4.41 -1.46
C VAL A 196 1.50 -3.02 -2.09
N VAL A 197 2.00 -2.84 -3.30
CA VAL A 197 2.11 -1.53 -3.94
C VAL A 197 1.39 -1.57 -5.28
N VAL A 198 0.31 -0.81 -5.42
CA VAL A 198 -0.29 -0.49 -6.73
C VAL A 198 0.43 0.71 -7.29
N THR A 199 1.09 0.57 -8.43
CA THR A 199 1.84 1.66 -9.05
C THR A 199 2.04 1.45 -10.56
N HIS A 200 2.34 2.54 -11.26
CA HIS A 200 2.79 2.55 -12.66
C HIS A 200 4.31 2.77 -12.78
N GLU A 201 5.02 2.89 -11.66
CA GLU A 201 6.46 3.15 -11.61
C GLU A 201 7.29 1.88 -11.93
N VAL A 202 7.59 1.66 -13.21
CA VAL A 202 8.35 0.49 -13.69
C VAL A 202 9.74 0.40 -13.05
N ARG A 203 10.43 1.55 -12.90
CA ARG A 203 11.77 1.59 -12.29
C ARG A 203 11.74 1.13 -10.85
N PHE A 204 10.76 1.60 -10.08
CA PHE A 204 10.55 1.16 -8.71
C PHE A 204 10.28 -0.35 -8.65
N ALA A 205 9.33 -0.85 -9.46
CA ALA A 205 9.03 -2.27 -9.50
C ALA A 205 10.26 -3.14 -9.82
N ARG A 206 11.09 -2.73 -10.77
CA ARG A 206 12.33 -3.43 -11.13
C ARG A 206 13.36 -3.47 -10.00
N GLN A 207 13.41 -2.42 -9.18
CA GLN A 207 14.45 -2.26 -8.15
C GLN A 207 14.11 -2.94 -6.83
N VAL A 208 12.83 -3.00 -6.46
CA VAL A 208 12.45 -3.40 -5.10
C VAL A 208 11.43 -4.53 -5.03
N ALA A 209 10.68 -4.80 -6.09
CA ALA A 209 9.68 -5.86 -6.04
C ALA A 209 10.36 -7.23 -5.94
N HIS A 210 9.83 -8.08 -5.08
CA HIS A 210 10.14 -9.51 -5.10
C HIS A 210 9.27 -10.21 -6.14
N ARG A 211 8.08 -9.67 -6.38
CA ARG A 211 7.11 -10.18 -7.34
C ARG A 211 6.28 -9.06 -7.94
N VAL A 212 6.08 -9.14 -9.25
CA VAL A 212 5.17 -8.25 -10.01
C VAL A 212 3.95 -9.06 -10.42
N VAL A 213 2.78 -8.48 -10.20
CA VAL A 213 1.47 -9.06 -10.54
C VAL A 213 0.79 -8.13 -11.54
N LEU A 214 0.47 -8.65 -12.72
CA LEU A 214 -0.36 -7.94 -13.68
C LEU A 214 -1.83 -8.28 -13.47
N MET A 215 -2.64 -7.27 -13.23
CA MET A 215 -4.09 -7.39 -13.23
C MET A 215 -4.69 -6.76 -14.48
N ASP A 216 -5.63 -7.45 -15.11
CA ASP A 216 -6.45 -6.92 -16.20
C ASP A 216 -7.87 -7.48 -16.13
N ALA A 217 -8.86 -6.64 -16.41
CA ALA A 217 -10.29 -7.00 -16.41
C ALA A 217 -10.75 -7.79 -15.16
N GLY A 218 -10.19 -7.47 -13.99
CA GLY A 218 -10.57 -8.07 -12.71
C GLY A 218 -9.93 -9.42 -12.38
N VAL A 219 -8.93 -9.86 -13.14
CA VAL A 219 -8.21 -11.11 -12.91
C VAL A 219 -6.69 -10.87 -12.81
N VAL A 220 -5.98 -11.76 -12.14
CA VAL A 220 -4.51 -11.84 -12.24
C VAL A 220 -4.16 -12.54 -13.55
N VAL A 221 -3.45 -11.82 -14.42
CA VAL A 221 -3.02 -12.32 -15.73
C VAL A 221 -1.68 -13.04 -15.64
N GLU A 222 -0.74 -12.44 -14.91
CA GLU A 222 0.61 -12.98 -14.72
C GLU A 222 1.16 -12.54 -13.38
N SER A 223 1.91 -13.43 -12.74
CA SER A 223 2.64 -13.14 -11.50
C SER A 223 4.02 -13.76 -11.61
N ALA A 224 5.07 -12.93 -11.57
CA ALA A 224 6.44 -13.37 -11.78
C ALA A 224 7.45 -12.46 -11.04
N PRO A 225 8.69 -12.92 -10.79
CA PRO A 225 9.79 -12.05 -10.38
C PRO A 225 10.02 -10.93 -11.40
N PRO A 226 10.49 -9.73 -10.97
CA PRO A 226 10.66 -8.58 -11.85
C PRO A 226 11.51 -8.88 -13.08
N GLU A 227 12.62 -9.58 -12.92
CA GLU A 227 13.52 -9.95 -14.04
C GLU A 227 12.78 -10.73 -15.12
N GLN A 228 11.98 -11.73 -14.74
CA GLN A 228 11.18 -12.51 -15.67
C GLN A 228 10.05 -11.66 -16.27
N PHE A 229 9.30 -10.96 -15.42
CA PHE A 229 8.13 -10.18 -15.85
C PHE A 229 8.48 -9.11 -16.89
N PHE A 230 9.57 -8.36 -16.67
CA PHE A 230 9.95 -7.26 -17.55
C PHE A 230 10.83 -7.66 -18.74
N ALA A 231 11.59 -8.76 -18.65
CA ALA A 231 12.48 -9.19 -19.74
C ALA A 231 11.84 -10.26 -20.63
N ASN A 232 11.05 -11.16 -20.07
CA ASN A 232 10.45 -12.29 -20.79
C ASN A 232 9.04 -12.60 -20.26
N PRO A 233 8.06 -11.68 -20.41
CA PRO A 233 6.68 -11.90 -20.01
C PRO A 233 6.06 -13.09 -20.74
N GLN A 234 5.45 -13.99 -19.97
CA GLN A 234 4.93 -15.25 -20.51
C GLN A 234 3.55 -15.07 -21.16
N HIS A 235 2.74 -14.15 -20.63
CA HIS A 235 1.39 -13.93 -21.15
C HIS A 235 1.38 -12.85 -22.24
N GLU A 236 0.59 -13.05 -23.29
CA GLU A 236 0.47 -12.07 -24.40
C GLU A 236 0.00 -10.70 -23.91
N ARG A 237 -0.93 -10.69 -22.96
CA ARG A 237 -1.46 -9.45 -22.39
C ARG A 237 -0.40 -8.67 -21.62
N SER A 238 0.53 -9.37 -20.96
CA SER A 238 1.69 -8.75 -20.29
C SER A 238 2.62 -8.08 -21.30
N ARG A 239 2.89 -8.73 -22.44
CA ARG A 239 3.67 -8.15 -23.53
C ARG A 239 3.03 -6.87 -24.10
N GLN A 240 1.71 -6.91 -24.32
CA GLN A 240 0.94 -5.76 -24.79
C GLN A 240 0.99 -4.60 -23.77
N PHE A 241 0.79 -4.89 -22.49
CA PHE A 241 0.85 -3.88 -21.44
C PHE A 241 2.23 -3.23 -21.35
N LEU A 242 3.30 -4.04 -21.34
CA LEU A 242 4.67 -3.53 -21.26
C LEU A 242 5.05 -2.68 -22.47
N SER A 243 4.57 -2.99 -23.67
CA SER A 243 4.83 -2.17 -24.87
C SER A 243 4.20 -0.77 -24.82
N GLN A 244 3.24 -0.53 -23.94
CA GLN A 244 2.57 0.76 -23.74
C GLN A 244 3.24 1.65 -22.69
N ILE A 245 4.04 1.07 -21.78
CA ILE A 245 4.67 1.76 -20.65
C ILE A 245 6.21 1.81 -20.74
N SER A 246 6.80 1.30 -21.83
CA SER A 246 8.23 1.25 -22.10
C SER A 246 8.73 2.53 -22.73
#